data_fdbfde0487fd2a8b0fd2de4b5f8e4748
#
_entry.id   fdbfde0487fd2a8b0fd2de4b5f8e4748
#
_cell.length_a   1.000
_cell.length_b   1.000
_cell.length_c   1.000
_cell.angle_alpha   90.00
_cell.angle_beta   90.00
_cell.angle_gamma   90.00
#
_symmetry.space_group_name_H-M   'P 1'
#
loop_
_entity.id
_entity.type
_entity.pdbx_description
1 polymer ?
#
loop_
_entity_poly.entity_id
_entity_poly.type
_entity_poly.pdbx_seq_one_letter_code
_entity_poly.pdbx_strand_id
1 'polypeptide(L)'
;SMHRKGVEAEKYIKEAKEKISAKPEKKFNKLKRIHLLVAEDNDLNYEVEQELLGMYGITCERAANGEICVDKFHRAEPKTYDAILMDMQMPVMDGIDAAKHIRQMDAEGAEIPIIAVTANAFKSDEEHCAEAGMNAHLPKPFDINKLMEVLTSLLDLEYTENENVQ
;
A
#
# COMPACT_ATOMS: atom_id res chain seq x y z
N SER A 1 14.08 18.32 -13.00
CA SER A 1 14.54 19.05 -11.83
C SER A 1 13.68 18.69 -10.61
N MET A 2 14.25 18.80 -9.43
CA MET A 2 13.55 18.51 -8.18
C MET A 2 12.30 19.39 -7.98
N HIS A 3 12.34 20.63 -8.45
CA HIS A 3 11.21 21.56 -8.37
C HIS A 3 10.00 21.08 -9.19
N ARG A 4 10.25 20.57 -10.38
CA ARG A 4 9.20 20.04 -11.26
C ARG A 4 8.50 18.82 -10.67
N LYS A 5 9.26 17.92 -10.05
CA LYS A 5 8.73 16.74 -9.39
C LYS A 5 7.87 17.09 -8.17
N GLY A 6 8.26 18.11 -7.40
CA GLY A 6 7.47 18.58 -6.26
C GLY A 6 6.12 19.16 -6.69
N VAL A 7 6.11 19.95 -7.77
CA VAL A 7 4.86 20.54 -8.30
C VAL A 7 3.92 19.47 -8.83
N GLU A 8 4.45 18.46 -9.51
CA GLU A 8 3.65 17.33 -10.02
C GLU A 8 3.04 16.51 -8.88
N ALA A 9 3.82 16.27 -7.81
CA ALA A 9 3.33 15.55 -6.64
C ALA A 9 2.21 16.31 -5.93
N GLU A 10 2.39 17.62 -5.72
CA GLU A 10 1.37 18.48 -5.10
C GLU A 10 0.09 18.49 -5.91
N LYS A 11 0.21 18.59 -7.22
CA LYS A 11 -0.94 18.54 -8.13
C LYS A 11 -1.67 17.21 -8.03
N TYR A 12 -0.93 16.11 -8.04
CA TYR A 12 -1.50 14.76 -7.92
C TYR A 12 -2.24 14.58 -6.60
N ILE A 13 -1.63 14.99 -5.49
CA ILE A 13 -2.23 14.93 -4.16
C ILE A 13 -3.52 15.77 -4.11
N LYS A 14 -3.48 16.98 -4.65
CA LYS A 14 -4.64 17.87 -4.71
C LYS A 14 -5.80 17.25 -5.49
N GLU A 15 -5.52 16.71 -6.67
CA GLU A 15 -6.52 16.05 -7.50
C GLU A 15 -7.12 14.84 -6.80
N ALA A 16 -6.30 14.04 -6.14
CA ALA A 16 -6.75 12.87 -5.37
C ALA A 16 -7.63 13.29 -4.18
N LYS A 17 -7.25 14.35 -3.47
CA LYS A 17 -8.05 14.90 -2.35
C LYS A 17 -9.41 15.40 -2.83
N GLU A 18 -9.47 16.07 -3.97
CA GLU A 18 -10.71 16.53 -4.56
C GLU A 18 -11.66 15.38 -4.91
N LYS A 19 -11.14 14.30 -5.48
CA LYS A 19 -11.92 13.10 -5.79
C LYS A 19 -12.48 12.44 -4.53
N ILE A 20 -11.70 12.38 -3.46
CA ILE A 20 -12.12 11.80 -2.20
C ILE A 20 -13.21 12.65 -1.55
N SER A 21 -13.04 13.97 -1.58
CA SER A 21 -14.02 14.91 -1.05
C SER A 21 -15.37 14.85 -1.79
N ALA A 22 -15.35 14.46 -3.07
CA ALA A 22 -16.57 14.31 -3.87
C ALA A 22 -17.36 13.03 -3.55
N LYS A 23 -16.78 12.09 -2.76
CA LYS A 23 -17.43 10.85 -2.36
C LYS A 23 -17.26 10.60 -0.85
N PRO A 24 -17.88 11.44 0.00
CA PRO A 24 -17.67 11.32 1.45
C PRO A 24 -18.47 10.18 2.11
N GLU A 25 -19.12 9.32 1.32
CA GLU A 25 -20.12 8.39 1.84
C GLU A 25 -19.52 7.17 2.54
N LYS A 26 -18.22 6.89 2.34
CA LYS A 26 -17.60 5.69 2.91
C LYS A 26 -16.38 6.05 3.74
N LYS A 27 -16.45 5.77 5.02
CA LYS A 27 -15.30 5.88 5.93
C LYS A 27 -15.03 4.52 6.54
N PHE A 28 -13.75 4.23 6.79
CA PHE A 28 -13.38 3.03 7.52
C PHE A 28 -13.85 3.09 8.97
N ASN A 29 -14.06 1.92 9.54
CA ASN A 29 -14.34 1.82 10.95
C ASN A 29 -13.20 2.44 11.75
N LYS A 30 -13.49 3.54 12.45
CA LYS A 30 -12.52 4.30 13.26
C LYS A 30 -11.94 3.50 14.43
N LEU A 31 -12.54 2.36 14.77
CA LEU A 31 -12.08 1.51 15.86
C LEU A 31 -10.85 0.68 15.48
N LYS A 32 -10.55 0.54 14.19
CA LYS A 32 -9.39 -0.22 13.72
C LYS A 32 -8.38 0.73 13.09
N ARG A 33 -7.24 0.87 13.74
CA ARG A 33 -6.11 1.61 13.17
C ARG A 33 -5.32 0.67 12.28
N ILE A 34 -5.13 1.06 11.05
CA ILE A 34 -4.37 0.30 10.06
C ILE A 34 -2.97 0.86 9.97
N HIS A 35 -1.98 -0.01 10.04
CA HIS A 35 -0.58 0.35 9.88
C HIS A 35 0.03 -0.51 8.79
N LEU A 36 0.59 0.13 7.76
CA LEU A 36 1.13 -0.54 6.58
C LEU A 36 2.65 -0.41 6.53
N LEU A 37 3.31 -1.49 6.09
CA LEU A 37 4.69 -1.41 5.65
C LEU A 37 4.67 -1.15 4.14
N VAL A 38 5.27 -0.03 3.72
CA VAL A 38 5.25 0.39 2.31
C VAL A 38 6.65 0.31 1.74
N ALA A 39 6.85 -0.60 0.80
CA ALA A 39 8.11 -0.74 0.07
C ALA A 39 8.03 0.08 -1.21
N GLU A 40 8.75 1.19 -1.23
CA GLU A 40 8.80 2.14 -2.34
C GLU A 40 10.17 2.80 -2.39
N ASP A 41 10.89 2.63 -3.49
CA ASP A 41 12.25 3.14 -3.66
C ASP A 41 12.29 4.63 -4.03
N ASN A 42 11.22 5.16 -4.55
CA ASN A 42 11.14 6.56 -4.98
C ASN A 42 10.57 7.44 -3.86
N ASP A 43 11.36 8.42 -3.42
CA ASP A 43 10.99 9.31 -2.31
C ASP A 43 9.68 10.05 -2.58
N LEU A 44 9.52 10.53 -3.80
CA LEU A 44 8.35 11.30 -4.21
C LEU A 44 7.09 10.45 -4.23
N ASN A 45 7.18 9.25 -4.79
CA ASN A 45 6.07 8.30 -4.80
C ASN A 45 5.63 7.96 -3.38
N TYR A 46 6.60 7.72 -2.49
CA TYR A 46 6.29 7.44 -1.09
C TYR A 46 5.57 8.61 -0.40
N GLU A 47 6.04 9.82 -0.65
CA GLU A 47 5.40 11.02 -0.10
C GLU A 47 3.93 11.12 -0.52
N VAL A 48 3.64 10.87 -1.79
CA VAL A 48 2.27 10.86 -2.30
C VAL A 48 1.44 9.75 -1.63
N GLU A 49 1.99 8.55 -1.57
CA GLU A 49 1.31 7.40 -0.96
C GLU A 49 1.00 7.66 0.52
N GLN A 50 1.96 8.19 1.26
CA GLN A 50 1.79 8.51 2.68
C GLN A 50 0.69 9.54 2.91
N GLU A 51 0.67 10.59 2.10
CA GLU A 51 -0.36 11.63 2.18
C GLU A 51 -1.76 11.07 1.89
N LEU A 52 -1.89 10.27 0.86
CA LEU A 52 -3.18 9.68 0.50
C LEU A 52 -3.68 8.70 1.57
N LEU A 53 -2.79 7.87 2.08
CA LEU A 53 -3.13 6.94 3.16
C LEU A 53 -3.53 7.68 4.43
N GLY A 54 -2.82 8.75 4.76
CA GLY A 54 -3.11 9.58 5.92
C GLY A 54 -4.50 10.19 5.92
N MET A 55 -5.07 10.44 4.74
CA MET A 55 -6.43 10.96 4.60
C MET A 55 -7.49 9.98 5.13
N TYR A 56 -7.17 8.70 5.16
CA TYR A 56 -8.05 7.66 5.71
C TYR A 56 -7.64 7.23 7.11
N GLY A 57 -6.72 7.97 7.74
CA GLY A 57 -6.23 7.62 9.06
C GLY A 57 -5.28 6.43 9.09
N ILE A 58 -4.75 6.02 7.94
CA ILE A 58 -3.80 4.93 7.82
C ILE A 58 -2.39 5.46 8.05
N THR A 59 -1.65 4.83 8.95
CA THR A 59 -0.24 5.11 9.17
C THR A 59 0.61 4.14 8.38
N CYS A 60 1.82 4.55 8.02
CA CYS A 60 2.72 3.68 7.28
C CYS A 60 4.17 3.90 7.70
N GLU A 61 4.97 2.88 7.46
CA GLU A 61 6.41 2.91 7.60
C GLU A 61 7.04 2.54 6.27
N ARG A 62 8.08 3.25 5.89
CA ARG A 62 8.73 3.06 4.61
C ARG A 62 9.86 2.03 4.65
N ALA A 63 9.93 1.22 3.61
CA ALA A 63 11.13 0.47 3.26
C ALA A 63 11.59 0.93 1.86
N ALA A 64 12.85 1.34 1.73
CA ALA A 64 13.34 1.94 0.49
C ALA A 64 13.66 0.90 -0.60
N ASN A 65 13.66 -0.38 -0.29
CA ASN A 65 13.81 -1.48 -1.25
C ASN A 65 13.26 -2.77 -0.63
N GLY A 66 13.30 -3.84 -1.42
CA GLY A 66 12.76 -5.14 -0.97
C GLY A 66 13.52 -5.76 0.18
N GLU A 67 14.85 -5.62 0.21
CA GLU A 67 15.68 -6.14 1.30
C GLU A 67 15.36 -5.46 2.62
N ILE A 68 15.24 -4.14 2.61
CA ILE A 68 14.85 -3.35 3.79
C ILE A 68 13.44 -3.74 4.24
N CYS A 69 12.54 -3.97 3.31
CA CYS A 69 11.18 -4.41 3.61
C CYS A 69 11.17 -5.74 4.36
N VAL A 70 11.91 -6.72 3.85
CA VAL A 70 12.06 -8.04 4.47
C VAL A 70 12.64 -7.91 5.88
N ASP A 71 13.71 -7.10 6.03
CA ASP A 71 14.38 -6.89 7.31
C ASP A 71 13.45 -6.21 8.33
N LYS A 72 12.76 -5.17 7.95
CA LYS A 72 11.81 -4.48 8.84
C LYS A 72 10.68 -5.39 9.29
N PHE A 73 10.13 -6.17 8.37
CA PHE A 73 9.09 -7.13 8.70
C PHE A 73 9.60 -8.18 9.68
N HIS A 74 10.79 -8.73 9.42
CA HIS A 74 11.39 -9.75 10.27
C HIS A 74 11.66 -9.26 11.69
N ARG A 75 12.12 -8.02 11.85
CA ARG A 75 12.47 -7.44 13.15
C ARG A 75 11.28 -6.90 13.93
N ALA A 76 10.15 -6.65 13.27
CA ALA A 76 8.98 -6.09 13.92
C ALA A 76 8.33 -7.12 14.84
N GLU A 77 7.74 -6.62 15.92
CA GLU A 77 6.89 -7.43 16.78
C GLU A 77 5.71 -7.99 15.99
N PRO A 78 5.19 -9.17 16.36
CA PRO A 78 4.01 -9.72 15.67
C PRO A 78 2.86 -8.72 15.64
N LYS A 79 2.15 -8.66 14.53
CA LYS A 79 1.00 -7.78 14.30
C LYS A 79 1.31 -6.28 14.27
N THR A 80 2.57 -5.90 14.09
CA THR A 80 2.96 -4.50 13.90
C THR A 80 2.35 -3.95 12.63
N TYR A 81 2.39 -4.71 11.54
CA TYR A 81 1.84 -4.32 10.24
C TYR A 81 0.58 -5.12 9.93
N ASP A 82 -0.44 -4.45 9.42
CA ASP A 82 -1.67 -5.11 8.98
C ASP A 82 -1.55 -5.65 7.56
N ALA A 83 -0.76 -5.00 6.73
CA ALA A 83 -0.51 -5.40 5.35
C ALA A 83 0.79 -4.76 4.84
N ILE A 84 1.27 -5.26 3.71
CA ILE A 84 2.44 -4.72 3.03
C ILE A 84 2.01 -4.22 1.65
N LEU A 85 2.36 -2.98 1.34
CA LEU A 85 2.20 -2.40 0.02
C LEU A 85 3.57 -2.46 -0.66
N MET A 86 3.68 -3.23 -1.73
CA MET A 86 4.97 -3.62 -2.30
C MET A 86 5.11 -3.18 -3.75
N ASP A 87 6.04 -2.24 -4.01
CA ASP A 87 6.42 -1.92 -5.37
C ASP A 87 7.09 -3.14 -6.01
N MET A 88 6.70 -3.43 -7.24
CA MET A 88 7.26 -4.58 -7.97
C MET A 88 8.70 -4.34 -8.44
N GLN A 89 9.04 -3.10 -8.78
CA GLN A 89 10.35 -2.75 -9.33
C GLN A 89 11.14 -1.88 -8.36
N MET A 90 12.08 -2.48 -7.70
CA MET A 90 12.97 -1.81 -6.74
C MET A 90 14.40 -2.30 -6.92
N PRO A 91 15.42 -1.47 -6.61
CA PRO A 91 16.80 -1.91 -6.63
C PRO A 91 17.09 -2.85 -5.46
N VAL A 92 18.20 -3.55 -5.51
CA VAL A 92 18.71 -4.48 -4.51
C VAL A 92 17.88 -5.77 -4.44
N MET A 93 16.59 -5.66 -4.15
CA MET A 93 15.66 -6.78 -4.14
C MET A 93 14.30 -6.27 -4.60
N ASP A 94 13.74 -6.89 -5.64
CA ASP A 94 12.43 -6.49 -6.17
C ASP A 94 11.28 -7.01 -5.31
N GLY A 95 10.05 -6.58 -5.67
CA GLY A 95 8.87 -6.94 -4.89
C GLY A 95 8.54 -8.42 -4.92
N ILE A 96 8.80 -9.10 -6.02
CA ILE A 96 8.56 -10.55 -6.14
C ILE A 96 9.45 -11.32 -5.17
N ASP A 97 10.76 -11.04 -5.18
CA ASP A 97 11.70 -11.71 -4.31
C ASP A 97 11.43 -11.39 -2.84
N ALA A 98 11.09 -10.14 -2.54
CA ALA A 98 10.75 -9.74 -1.17
C ALA A 98 9.52 -10.51 -0.67
N ALA A 99 8.47 -10.62 -1.48
CA ALA A 99 7.27 -11.36 -1.11
C ALA A 99 7.57 -12.83 -0.85
N LYS A 100 8.38 -13.47 -1.70
CA LYS A 100 8.80 -14.86 -1.50
C LYS A 100 9.54 -15.06 -0.18
N HIS A 101 10.45 -14.14 0.16
CA HIS A 101 11.19 -14.20 1.42
C HIS A 101 10.24 -14.06 2.62
N ILE A 102 9.32 -13.11 2.57
CA ILE A 102 8.35 -12.89 3.64
C ILE A 102 7.47 -14.13 3.86
N ARG A 103 7.01 -14.74 2.78
CA ARG A 103 6.16 -15.94 2.86
C ARG A 103 6.84 -17.14 3.50
N GLN A 104 8.16 -17.19 3.49
CA GLN A 104 8.94 -18.29 4.04
C GLN A 104 9.39 -18.11 5.48
N MET A 105 9.15 -16.94 6.07
CA MET A 105 9.68 -16.62 7.39
C MET A 105 9.01 -17.37 8.55
N ASP A 106 7.74 -17.09 8.80
CA ASP A 106 6.99 -17.61 9.93
C ASP A 106 5.49 -17.64 9.60
N ALA A 107 4.67 -17.99 10.59
CA ALA A 107 3.23 -18.05 10.40
C ALA A 107 2.63 -16.69 10.00
N GLU A 108 3.11 -15.59 10.57
CA GLU A 108 2.64 -14.25 10.22
C GLU A 108 3.07 -13.88 8.80
N GLY A 109 4.32 -14.14 8.45
CA GLY A 109 4.84 -13.91 7.10
C GLY A 109 4.14 -14.73 6.03
N ALA A 110 3.67 -15.92 6.39
CA ALA A 110 2.91 -16.78 5.47
C ALA A 110 1.52 -16.20 5.17
N GLU A 111 0.96 -15.38 6.03
CA GLU A 111 -0.43 -14.95 5.95
C GLU A 111 -0.64 -13.45 5.75
N ILE A 112 0.34 -12.60 6.05
CA ILE A 112 0.15 -11.16 5.96
C ILE A 112 -0.28 -10.75 4.54
N PRO A 113 -1.31 -9.93 4.38
CA PRO A 113 -1.69 -9.44 3.05
C PRO A 113 -0.56 -8.64 2.41
N ILE A 114 -0.22 -8.98 1.17
CA ILE A 114 0.76 -8.28 0.37
C ILE A 114 0.07 -7.79 -0.90
N ILE A 115 0.12 -6.48 -1.12
CA ILE A 115 -0.50 -5.83 -2.28
C ILE A 115 0.62 -5.30 -3.16
N ALA A 116 0.71 -5.81 -4.38
CA ALA A 116 1.70 -5.36 -5.35
C ALA A 116 1.26 -4.05 -5.99
N VAL A 117 2.22 -3.14 -6.19
CA VAL A 117 2.00 -1.92 -6.97
C VAL A 117 2.90 -2.01 -8.21
N THR A 118 2.32 -1.97 -9.38
CA THR A 118 3.03 -2.22 -10.64
C THR A 118 2.80 -1.14 -11.68
N ALA A 119 3.86 -0.80 -12.42
CA ALA A 119 3.75 0.10 -13.56
C ALA A 119 3.04 -0.56 -14.75
N ASN A 120 3.01 -1.89 -14.80
CA ASN A 120 2.43 -2.65 -15.89
C ASN A 120 1.35 -3.59 -15.37
N ALA A 121 0.09 -3.31 -15.70
CA ALA A 121 -1.05 -4.13 -15.31
C ALA A 121 -1.36 -5.22 -16.33
N PHE A 122 -0.33 -5.91 -16.83
CA PHE A 122 -0.52 -7.04 -17.76
C PHE A 122 -0.86 -8.31 -16.99
N LYS A 123 -1.63 -9.18 -17.62
CA LYS A 123 -2.06 -10.44 -17.04
C LYS A 123 -0.89 -11.32 -16.58
N SER A 124 0.25 -11.28 -17.28
CA SER A 124 1.46 -12.00 -16.90
C SER A 124 2.01 -11.53 -15.55
N ASP A 125 1.90 -10.23 -15.25
CA ASP A 125 2.35 -9.69 -13.97
C ASP A 125 1.44 -10.13 -12.83
N GLU A 126 0.14 -10.26 -13.07
CA GLU A 126 -0.80 -10.82 -12.10
C GLU A 126 -0.42 -12.24 -11.70
N GLU A 127 -0.09 -13.07 -12.69
CA GLU A 127 0.33 -14.45 -12.45
C GLU A 127 1.61 -14.53 -11.64
N HIS A 128 2.60 -13.70 -11.97
CA HIS A 128 3.85 -13.64 -11.22
C HIS A 128 3.64 -13.16 -9.77
N CYS A 129 2.77 -12.19 -9.58
CA CYS A 129 2.41 -11.72 -8.24
C CYS A 129 1.77 -12.84 -7.41
N ALA A 130 0.82 -13.54 -7.99
CA ALA A 130 0.12 -14.63 -7.31
C ALA A 130 1.07 -15.76 -6.96
N GLU A 131 1.97 -16.14 -7.86
CA GLU A 131 3.00 -17.18 -7.63
C GLU A 131 3.95 -16.79 -6.50
N ALA A 132 4.25 -15.50 -6.36
CA ALA A 132 5.08 -14.99 -5.27
C ALA A 132 4.36 -14.94 -3.93
N GLY A 133 3.06 -15.18 -3.91
CA GLY A 133 2.25 -15.12 -2.71
C GLY A 133 1.63 -13.76 -2.42
N MET A 134 1.57 -12.89 -3.41
CA MET A 134 0.88 -11.60 -3.29
C MET A 134 -0.62 -11.79 -3.42
N ASN A 135 -1.39 -11.03 -2.67
CA ASN A 135 -2.85 -11.18 -2.57
C ASN A 135 -3.62 -10.32 -3.57
N ALA A 136 -3.01 -9.24 -4.02
CA ALA A 136 -3.63 -8.31 -4.95
C ALA A 136 -2.56 -7.49 -5.67
N HIS A 137 -2.95 -6.82 -6.73
CA HIS A 137 -2.07 -5.89 -7.44
C HIS A 137 -2.85 -4.64 -7.84
N LEU A 138 -2.14 -3.52 -7.88
CA LEU A 138 -2.69 -2.22 -8.28
C LEU A 138 -1.77 -1.57 -9.29
N PRO A 139 -2.30 -0.93 -10.33
CA PRO A 139 -1.47 -0.21 -11.29
C PRO A 139 -0.98 1.12 -10.73
N LYS A 140 0.18 1.57 -11.20
CA LYS A 140 0.61 2.95 -11.01
C LYS A 140 0.04 3.81 -12.15
N PRO A 141 -0.32 5.05 -11.89
CA PRO A 141 -0.31 5.76 -10.62
C PRO A 141 -1.32 5.21 -9.64
N PHE A 142 -0.97 5.33 -8.38
CA PHE A 142 -1.69 4.77 -7.24
C PHE A 142 -3.11 5.34 -7.11
N ASP A 143 -4.12 4.49 -7.18
CA ASP A 143 -5.51 4.86 -6.97
C ASP A 143 -5.93 4.50 -5.55
N ILE A 144 -6.08 5.52 -4.71
CA ILE A 144 -6.41 5.32 -3.30
C ILE A 144 -7.77 4.62 -3.11
N ASN A 145 -8.74 4.90 -3.97
CA ASN A 145 -10.05 4.26 -3.85
C ASN A 145 -9.97 2.75 -4.10
N LYS A 146 -9.19 2.34 -5.10
CA LYS A 146 -8.95 0.92 -5.38
C LYS A 146 -8.19 0.25 -4.25
N LEU A 147 -7.18 0.91 -3.71
CA LEU A 147 -6.44 0.38 -2.58
C LEU A 147 -7.37 0.17 -1.38
N MET A 148 -8.24 1.13 -1.11
CA MET A 148 -9.16 1.03 0.01
C MET A 148 -10.15 -0.13 -0.16
N GLU A 149 -10.63 -0.37 -1.38
CA GLU A 149 -11.45 -1.54 -1.68
C GLU A 149 -10.70 -2.84 -1.42
N VAL A 150 -9.45 -2.93 -1.86
CA VAL A 150 -8.61 -4.11 -1.66
C VAL A 150 -8.32 -4.33 -0.17
N LEU A 151 -7.94 -3.30 0.55
CA LEU A 151 -7.69 -3.40 1.99
C LEU A 151 -8.94 -3.82 2.76
N THR A 152 -10.08 -3.28 2.41
CA THR A 152 -11.36 -3.64 3.02
C THR A 152 -11.63 -5.13 2.86
N SER A 153 -11.42 -5.65 1.65
CA SER A 153 -11.61 -7.07 1.37
C SER A 153 -10.60 -7.96 2.10
N LEU A 154 -9.30 -7.61 2.03
CA LEU A 154 -8.22 -8.43 2.59
C LEU A 154 -8.18 -8.41 4.12
N LEU A 155 -8.52 -7.30 4.73
CA LEU A 155 -8.48 -7.13 6.18
C LEU A 155 -9.83 -7.34 6.86
N ASP A 156 -10.84 -7.72 6.09
CA ASP A 156 -12.21 -7.92 6.57
C ASP A 156 -12.74 -6.69 7.34
N LEU A 157 -12.49 -5.52 6.76
CA LEU A 157 -12.93 -4.25 7.32
C LEU A 157 -14.34 -3.93 6.84
N GLU A 158 -15.13 -3.33 7.74
CA GLU A 158 -16.43 -2.82 7.37
C GLU A 158 -16.34 -1.32 7.08
N TYR A 159 -16.95 -0.90 5.97
CA TYR A 159 -17.18 0.51 5.75
C TYR A 159 -18.32 0.95 6.65
N THR A 160 -18.08 1.98 7.44
CA THR A 160 -19.19 2.69 8.05
C THR A 160 -19.63 3.78 7.08
N GLU A 161 -20.90 3.77 6.73
CA GLU A 161 -21.48 4.91 6.05
C GLU A 161 -21.32 6.14 6.94
N ASN A 162 -21.09 7.28 6.31
CA ASN A 162 -20.93 8.52 7.05
C ASN A 162 -22.29 8.98 7.61
N GLU A 163 -22.81 8.23 8.57
CA GLU A 163 -24.05 8.56 9.23
C GLU A 163 -23.94 9.79 10.13
N ASN A 164 -22.74 10.30 10.31
CA ASN A 164 -22.48 11.51 11.09
C ASN A 164 -22.70 12.80 10.32
N VAL A 165 -23.60 12.79 9.40
CA VAL A 165 -24.22 13.98 8.89
C VAL A 165 -25.29 14.48 9.89
N GLN A 166 -25.25 13.99 11.07
CA GLN A 166 -26.07 14.51 12.16
C GLN A 166 -25.35 15.61 12.87
#